data_cf2d261837b93aa9b9b8fa09d8993a4c
#
_entry.id   cf2d261837b93aa9b9b8fa09d8993a4c
#
_cell.length_a   1.000
_cell.length_b   1.000
_cell.length_c   1.000
_cell.angle_alpha   90.00
_cell.angle_beta   90.00
_cell.angle_gamma   90.00
#
_symmetry.space_group_name_H-M   'P 1'
#
loop_
_entity.id
_entity.type
_entity.pdbx_description
1 polymer ?
#
loop_
_entity_poly.entity_id
_entity_poly.type
_entity_poly.pdbx_seq_one_letter_code
_entity_poly.pdbx_strand_id
1 'polypeptide(L)'
;MNYRELLQKYKAGELPEEQRKQVRQDIEKQDAISEYLFDNEEMEFEEQIEQDGGQTTESTDGSVPKDGQNVNIVGAAVPKDGQEAEFTKLIRRAIRRTFIKYGVITGVIVIGIVCFLVFALPKIQDAMYYDPNKIVGTEEGNKTNQLSLDMSVYSELFLPENYRDSAAATGSGYGNYDIVINQTSSHNGIFEYVGGRITKNDMVLYNPNIVQKPFSNVFYPPSEMTTASAATPEGIAGTKKEAFDELSKLADEKMYHAYVSLDKVYSFSEFKALAEKNDLEPTWCAISVKNKDQTESKYTTYNTGNIGFRMYTSCSSLAFDQKKYPLLTAFSLAEQESAKKNVLEEKDVTKHMTSMLQYLQDNDDIVKMIENDQSTGKTDYASVIDSIQKDGLHIYGYYVEDIGKELKKLKDIGNVSYVYMTEMK
;
A
#
# COMPACT_ATOMS: atom_id res chain seq x y z
N MET A 1 41.31 37.34 -37.77
CA MET A 1 39.95 37.66 -38.27
C MET A 1 39.10 36.48 -37.91
N ASN A 2 37.93 36.74 -37.23
CA ASN A 2 36.99 35.68 -36.83
C ASN A 2 36.26 35.19 -38.09
N TYR A 3 35.90 33.88 -38.17
CA TYR A 3 35.21 33.28 -39.30
C TYR A 3 33.87 34.01 -39.63
N ARG A 4 33.22 34.55 -38.64
CA ARG A 4 32.00 35.36 -38.80
C ARG A 4 32.26 36.71 -39.51
N GLU A 5 33.38 37.35 -39.27
CA GLU A 5 33.80 38.57 -39.99
C GLU A 5 34.21 38.26 -41.44
N LEU A 6 34.79 37.06 -41.63
CA LEU A 6 35.20 36.58 -42.97
C LEU A 6 33.95 36.30 -43.82
N LEU A 7 32.91 35.72 -43.26
CA LEU A 7 31.62 35.52 -43.92
C LEU A 7 30.88 36.85 -44.21
N GLN A 8 30.97 37.84 -43.31
CA GLN A 8 30.39 39.16 -43.55
C GLN A 8 31.09 39.88 -44.70
N LYS A 9 32.42 39.84 -44.76
CA LYS A 9 33.20 40.43 -45.87
C LYS A 9 33.02 39.67 -47.18
N TYR A 10 32.84 38.33 -47.10
CA TYR A 10 32.47 37.52 -48.27
C TYR A 10 31.12 37.94 -48.85
N LYS A 11 30.15 38.18 -47.97
CA LYS A 11 28.80 38.62 -48.33
C LYS A 11 28.77 40.04 -48.88
N ALA A 12 29.64 40.91 -48.35
CA ALA A 12 29.80 42.29 -48.83
C ALA A 12 30.64 42.39 -50.13
N GLY A 13 31.21 41.31 -50.61
CA GLY A 13 32.05 41.34 -51.79
C GLY A 13 33.46 41.95 -51.61
N GLU A 14 33.86 42.21 -50.35
CA GLU A 14 35.08 42.93 -49.98
C GLU A 14 36.32 42.04 -49.83
N LEU A 15 36.19 40.71 -50.02
CA LEU A 15 37.31 39.79 -49.93
C LEU A 15 38.10 39.69 -51.23
N PRO A 16 39.43 39.60 -51.14
CA PRO A 16 40.29 39.22 -52.29
C PRO A 16 39.89 37.89 -52.90
N GLU A 17 40.10 37.73 -54.16
CA GLU A 17 39.59 36.59 -54.97
C GLU A 17 40.05 35.22 -54.41
N GLU A 18 41.29 35.12 -53.93
CA GLU A 18 41.78 33.90 -53.27
C GLU A 18 41.05 33.55 -51.96
N GLN A 19 40.80 34.52 -51.13
CA GLN A 19 40.08 34.30 -49.86
C GLN A 19 38.61 34.01 -50.13
N ARG A 20 38.01 34.61 -51.16
CA ARG A 20 36.64 34.31 -51.62
C ARG A 20 36.51 32.87 -52.09
N LYS A 21 37.52 32.37 -52.83
CA LYS A 21 37.56 30.99 -53.30
C LYS A 21 37.69 29.98 -52.13
N GLN A 22 38.46 30.34 -51.10
CA GLN A 22 38.67 29.50 -49.90
C GLN A 22 37.40 29.42 -49.06
N VAL A 23 36.70 30.53 -48.81
CA VAL A 23 35.43 30.55 -48.09
C VAL A 23 34.36 29.77 -48.84
N ARG A 24 34.34 29.85 -50.16
CA ARG A 24 33.42 29.08 -51.01
C ARG A 24 33.69 27.57 -50.90
N GLN A 25 34.95 27.16 -50.92
CA GLN A 25 35.32 25.74 -50.77
C GLN A 25 34.99 25.21 -49.38
N ASP A 26 35.12 26.01 -48.34
CA ASP A 26 34.78 25.61 -46.97
C ASP A 26 33.24 25.46 -46.79
N ILE A 27 32.45 26.32 -47.45
CA ILE A 27 30.98 26.18 -47.47
C ILE A 27 30.58 24.92 -48.24
N GLU A 28 31.18 24.67 -49.40
CA GLU A 28 30.90 23.48 -50.24
C GLU A 28 31.29 22.17 -49.49
N LYS A 29 32.41 22.18 -48.73
CA LYS A 29 32.83 21.03 -47.90
C LYS A 29 31.84 20.78 -46.74
N GLN A 30 31.40 21.83 -46.07
CA GLN A 30 30.41 21.68 -45.01
C GLN A 30 29.06 21.20 -45.54
N ASP A 31 28.64 21.64 -46.70
CA ASP A 31 27.41 21.21 -47.35
C ASP A 31 27.50 19.73 -47.76
N ALA A 32 28.65 19.31 -48.35
CA ALA A 32 28.89 17.91 -48.71
C ALA A 32 28.99 16.97 -47.49
N ILE A 33 29.59 17.41 -46.40
CA ILE A 33 29.63 16.64 -45.14
C ILE A 33 28.22 16.52 -44.52
N SER A 34 27.45 17.60 -44.55
CA SER A 34 26.05 17.57 -44.11
C SER A 34 25.22 16.62 -45.00
N GLU A 35 25.37 16.67 -46.31
CA GLU A 35 24.65 15.81 -47.25
C GLU A 35 25.00 14.32 -47.02
N TYR A 36 26.29 14.00 -46.86
CA TYR A 36 26.73 12.64 -46.56
C TYR A 36 26.21 12.08 -45.22
N LEU A 37 26.14 12.91 -44.18
CA LEU A 37 25.63 12.49 -42.86
C LEU A 37 24.11 12.36 -42.84
N PHE A 38 23.39 13.04 -43.72
CA PHE A 38 21.92 13.07 -43.72
C PHE A 38 21.25 12.14 -44.72
N ASP A 39 21.88 11.88 -45.88
CA ASP A 39 21.34 10.93 -46.85
C ASP A 39 21.34 9.49 -46.35
N ASN A 40 22.25 9.17 -45.41
CA ASN A 40 22.24 7.86 -44.73
C ASN A 40 21.18 7.74 -43.64
N GLU A 41 20.74 8.83 -43.00
CA GLU A 41 19.67 8.81 -42.01
C GLU A 41 18.25 8.91 -42.61
N GLU A 42 18.09 9.57 -43.79
CA GLU A 42 16.77 9.64 -44.45
C GLU A 42 16.32 8.28 -45.02
N MET A 43 17.23 7.41 -45.43
CA MET A 43 16.85 6.06 -45.88
C MET A 43 16.35 5.15 -44.76
N GLU A 44 16.84 5.31 -43.53
CA GLU A 44 16.34 4.55 -42.40
C GLU A 44 14.99 5.10 -41.83
N PHE A 45 14.66 6.36 -42.09
CA PHE A 45 13.43 7.00 -41.59
C PHE A 45 12.24 6.86 -42.54
N GLU A 46 12.46 6.82 -43.85
CA GLU A 46 11.39 6.61 -44.85
C GLU A 46 10.83 5.18 -44.77
N GLU A 47 11.66 4.17 -44.46
CA GLU A 47 11.19 2.79 -44.26
C GLU A 47 10.32 2.61 -42.98
N GLN A 48 10.43 3.52 -41.99
CA GLN A 48 9.61 3.46 -40.78
C GLN A 48 8.28 4.23 -40.90
N ILE A 49 8.19 5.24 -41.73
CA ILE A 49 6.97 6.07 -41.88
C ILE A 49 5.94 5.45 -42.82
N GLU A 50 6.36 4.62 -43.80
CA GLU A 50 5.41 3.90 -44.65
C GLU A 50 4.63 2.78 -43.95
N GLN A 51 5.02 2.37 -42.72
CA GLN A 51 4.32 1.34 -41.96
C GLN A 51 3.22 1.89 -41.02
N ASP A 52 3.09 3.20 -40.82
CA ASP A 52 2.12 3.77 -39.88
C ASP A 52 1.27 4.91 -40.49
N GLY A 53 0.70 4.63 -41.66
CA GLY A 53 -0.14 5.55 -42.39
C GLY A 53 -1.57 5.66 -41.90
N GLY A 54 -1.96 6.84 -41.47
CA GLY A 54 -3.34 7.30 -41.57
C GLY A 54 -4.02 7.81 -40.33
N GLN A 55 -3.99 9.10 -40.13
CA GLN A 55 -5.22 9.90 -39.97
C GLN A 55 -4.89 11.40 -39.81
N THR A 56 -5.34 12.16 -40.79
CA THR A 56 -5.44 13.62 -40.76
C THR A 56 -6.56 14.09 -39.87
N THR A 57 -6.31 15.09 -39.03
CA THR A 57 -7.34 16.02 -38.58
C THR A 57 -6.81 17.46 -38.63
N GLU A 58 -7.49 18.24 -39.44
CA GLU A 58 -7.44 19.71 -39.47
C GLU A 58 -7.93 20.31 -38.15
N SER A 59 -7.34 21.40 -37.73
CA SER A 59 -8.05 22.62 -37.24
C SER A 59 -7.07 23.72 -36.86
N THR A 60 -7.13 24.79 -37.58
CA THR A 60 -7.64 26.15 -37.26
C THR A 60 -6.89 26.98 -36.21
N ASP A 61 -6.30 28.04 -36.81
CA ASP A 61 -6.41 29.45 -36.41
C ASP A 61 -5.86 29.90 -35.04
N GLY A 62 -5.02 30.94 -35.14
CA GLY A 62 -4.57 31.68 -33.93
C GLY A 62 -3.47 32.71 -34.21
N SER A 63 -3.82 33.77 -34.90
CA SER A 63 -3.31 35.15 -34.80
C SER A 63 -1.84 35.42 -34.44
N VAL A 64 -1.14 35.97 -35.42
CA VAL A 64 0.15 36.69 -35.35
C VAL A 64 -0.04 38.11 -34.81
N PRO A 65 0.77 38.61 -33.89
CA PRO A 65 0.90 40.05 -33.61
C PRO A 65 1.88 40.64 -34.64
N LYS A 66 1.41 41.64 -35.34
CA LYS A 66 2.21 42.57 -36.12
C LYS A 66 2.87 43.58 -35.14
N ASP A 67 4.17 43.67 -35.18
CA ASP A 67 4.86 44.91 -34.88
C ASP A 67 5.98 45.15 -35.88
N GLY A 68 5.78 46.19 -36.67
CA GLY A 68 6.72 46.68 -37.65
C GLY A 68 7.79 47.54 -37.01
N GLN A 69 9.03 47.24 -37.35
CA GLN A 69 10.09 48.23 -37.31
C GLN A 69 10.76 48.27 -38.69
N ASN A 70 10.46 49.39 -39.37
CA ASN A 70 11.17 49.85 -40.58
C ASN A 70 12.63 50.15 -40.22
N VAL A 71 13.55 49.32 -40.72
CA VAL A 71 14.96 49.72 -40.82
C VAL A 71 15.25 50.14 -42.26
N ASN A 72 15.38 51.46 -42.42
CA ASN A 72 15.92 52.05 -43.65
C ASN A 72 17.36 51.59 -43.89
N ILE A 73 17.60 50.82 -44.91
CA ILE A 73 18.93 50.51 -45.42
C ILE A 73 19.24 51.43 -46.58
N VAL A 74 20.11 52.39 -46.33
CA VAL A 74 20.72 53.29 -47.32
C VAL A 74 21.77 52.50 -48.15
N GLY A 75 21.58 52.54 -49.42
CA GLY A 75 22.49 52.31 -50.54
C GLY A 75 23.71 51.44 -50.39
N ALA A 76 23.65 50.22 -50.91
CA ALA A 76 24.82 49.46 -51.34
C ALA A 76 24.60 48.91 -52.74
N ALA A 77 25.64 48.99 -53.57
CA ALA A 77 25.68 48.67 -54.99
C ALA A 77 25.10 47.30 -55.32
N VAL A 78 24.32 47.25 -56.36
CA VAL A 78 23.67 46.06 -56.96
C VAL A 78 24.68 45.00 -57.40
N PRO A 79 24.78 43.84 -56.83
CA PRO A 79 25.52 42.69 -57.41
C PRO A 79 24.70 42.06 -58.51
N LYS A 80 25.38 41.47 -59.50
CA LYS A 80 24.76 40.78 -60.63
C LYS A 80 23.79 39.68 -60.20
N ASP A 81 22.55 39.75 -60.62
CA ASP A 81 21.34 38.99 -60.28
C ASP A 81 21.42 37.44 -60.16
N GLY A 82 22.53 36.83 -60.59
CA GLY A 82 22.66 35.34 -60.50
C GLY A 82 23.29 34.78 -59.24
N GLN A 83 24.24 35.48 -58.62
CA GLN A 83 25.04 34.96 -57.50
C GLN A 83 24.33 35.16 -56.14
N GLU A 84 23.51 36.20 -55.95
CA GLU A 84 22.73 36.44 -54.72
C GLU A 84 21.57 35.44 -54.59
N ALA A 85 21.00 35.05 -55.71
CA ALA A 85 19.92 34.05 -55.72
C ALA A 85 20.41 32.64 -55.31
N GLU A 86 21.60 32.23 -55.77
CA GLU A 86 22.19 30.94 -55.38
C GLU A 86 22.63 30.91 -53.89
N PHE A 87 23.28 31.96 -53.40
CA PHE A 87 23.72 32.07 -52.02
C PHE A 87 22.51 32.09 -51.06
N THR A 88 21.47 32.82 -51.41
CA THR A 88 20.23 32.87 -50.61
C THR A 88 19.52 31.51 -50.59
N LYS A 89 19.53 30.75 -51.66
CA LYS A 89 18.97 29.39 -51.71
C LYS A 89 19.79 28.42 -50.86
N LEU A 90 21.13 28.48 -50.91
CA LEU A 90 22.01 27.65 -50.10
C LEU A 90 21.81 27.91 -48.60
N ILE A 91 21.78 29.17 -48.15
CA ILE A 91 21.53 29.55 -46.76
C ILE A 91 20.14 29.10 -46.31
N ARG A 92 19.11 29.32 -47.12
CA ARG A 92 17.74 28.86 -46.76
C ARG A 92 17.67 27.35 -46.67
N ARG A 93 18.36 26.59 -47.54
CA ARG A 93 18.40 25.14 -47.47
C ARG A 93 19.13 24.65 -46.21
N ALA A 94 20.32 25.23 -45.89
CA ALA A 94 21.07 24.89 -44.71
C ALA A 94 20.32 25.24 -43.40
N ILE A 95 19.68 26.42 -43.35
CA ILE A 95 18.86 26.83 -42.22
C ILE A 95 17.65 25.89 -42.06
N ARG A 96 16.94 25.56 -43.17
CA ARG A 96 15.78 24.67 -43.13
C ARG A 96 16.15 23.27 -42.65
N ARG A 97 17.25 22.71 -43.17
CA ARG A 97 17.76 21.38 -42.76
C ARG A 97 18.13 21.40 -41.24
N THR A 98 18.83 22.44 -40.81
CA THR A 98 19.19 22.59 -39.38
C THR A 98 17.97 22.71 -38.47
N PHE A 99 16.97 23.49 -38.87
CA PHE A 99 15.72 23.60 -38.10
C PHE A 99 14.92 22.30 -38.06
N ILE A 100 14.83 21.59 -39.19
CA ILE A 100 14.16 20.27 -39.22
C ILE A 100 14.91 19.28 -38.33
N LYS A 101 16.24 19.19 -38.43
CA LYS A 101 17.05 18.31 -37.60
C LYS A 101 16.85 18.56 -36.11
N TYR A 102 17.02 19.80 -35.66
CA TYR A 102 16.81 20.13 -34.25
C TYR A 102 15.34 19.97 -33.82
N GLY A 103 14.39 20.27 -34.71
CA GLY A 103 12.97 20.06 -34.50
C GLY A 103 12.64 18.57 -34.27
N VAL A 104 13.17 17.69 -35.13
CA VAL A 104 12.98 16.22 -34.99
C VAL A 104 13.65 15.70 -33.72
N ILE A 105 14.92 16.06 -33.46
CA ILE A 105 15.62 15.64 -32.23
C ILE A 105 14.86 16.10 -30.98
N THR A 106 14.44 17.37 -30.93
CA THR A 106 13.64 17.90 -29.82
C THR A 106 12.31 17.17 -29.71
N GLY A 107 11.64 16.90 -30.83
CA GLY A 107 10.40 16.14 -30.86
C GLY A 107 10.56 14.72 -30.27
N VAL A 108 11.59 14.00 -30.71
CA VAL A 108 11.89 12.66 -30.17
C VAL A 108 12.22 12.69 -28.68
N ILE A 109 13.00 13.68 -28.24
CA ILE A 109 13.31 13.83 -26.80
C ILE A 109 12.03 14.11 -26.01
N VAL A 110 11.18 15.02 -26.49
CA VAL A 110 9.92 15.35 -25.82
C VAL A 110 8.98 14.13 -25.74
N ILE A 111 8.83 13.41 -26.86
CA ILE A 111 8.05 12.16 -26.89
C ILE A 111 8.64 11.14 -25.92
N GLY A 112 9.97 10.94 -25.92
CA GLY A 112 10.66 10.06 -24.98
C GLY A 112 10.40 10.42 -23.52
N ILE A 113 10.46 11.70 -23.17
CA ILE A 113 10.12 12.19 -21.82
C ILE A 113 8.65 11.93 -21.47
N VAL A 114 7.74 12.23 -22.40
CA VAL A 114 6.29 11.99 -22.18
C VAL A 114 6.03 10.50 -22.00
N CYS A 115 6.60 9.65 -22.86
CA CYS A 115 6.48 8.19 -22.73
C CYS A 115 7.04 7.70 -21.39
N PHE A 116 8.19 8.21 -20.96
CA PHE A 116 8.78 7.88 -19.67
C PHE A 116 7.85 8.29 -18.51
N LEU A 117 7.34 9.53 -18.52
CA LEU A 117 6.45 10.05 -17.48
C LEU A 117 5.11 9.30 -17.43
N VAL A 118 4.57 8.90 -18.57
CA VAL A 118 3.25 8.25 -18.64
C VAL A 118 3.32 6.74 -18.40
N PHE A 119 4.34 6.05 -18.88
CA PHE A 119 4.37 4.59 -18.87
C PHE A 119 5.42 4.00 -17.92
N ALA A 120 6.58 4.64 -17.77
CA ALA A 120 7.66 4.09 -16.96
C ALA A 120 7.62 4.59 -15.52
N LEU A 121 7.43 5.88 -15.33
CA LEU A 121 7.45 6.49 -14.01
C LEU A 121 6.37 5.95 -13.05
N PRO A 122 5.10 5.73 -13.48
CA PRO A 122 4.10 5.11 -12.61
C PRO A 122 4.52 3.72 -12.13
N LYS A 123 5.03 2.88 -13.04
CA LYS A 123 5.47 1.51 -12.69
C LYS A 123 6.67 1.50 -11.74
N ILE A 124 7.61 2.44 -11.92
CA ILE A 124 8.75 2.58 -11.00
C ILE A 124 8.25 3.00 -9.62
N GLN A 125 7.32 3.94 -9.56
CA GLN A 125 6.75 4.37 -8.28
C GLN A 125 5.90 3.28 -7.63
N ASP A 126 5.05 2.57 -8.40
CA ASP A 126 4.28 1.43 -7.88
C ASP A 126 5.20 0.37 -7.25
N ALA A 127 6.36 0.11 -7.85
CA ALA A 127 7.35 -0.83 -7.32
C ALA A 127 8.06 -0.35 -6.03
N MET A 128 7.99 0.95 -5.71
CA MET A 128 8.58 1.53 -4.49
C MET A 128 7.62 1.55 -3.31
N TYR A 129 6.33 1.35 -3.54
CA TYR A 129 5.29 1.39 -2.53
C TYR A 129 4.64 0.02 -2.36
N TYR A 130 3.79 -0.07 -1.36
CA TYR A 130 2.99 -1.27 -1.10
C TYR A 130 2.13 -1.63 -2.31
N ASP A 131 2.26 -2.87 -2.79
CA ASP A 131 1.44 -3.43 -3.88
C ASP A 131 0.37 -4.38 -3.31
N PRO A 132 -0.88 -3.92 -3.16
CA PRO A 132 -1.98 -4.75 -2.64
C PRO A 132 -2.33 -5.95 -3.54
N ASN A 133 -1.95 -5.90 -4.82
CA ASN A 133 -2.25 -6.93 -5.82
C ASN A 133 -1.12 -7.95 -5.99
N LYS A 134 0.01 -7.79 -5.31
CA LYS A 134 1.10 -8.74 -5.34
C LYS A 134 0.59 -10.12 -4.93
N ILE A 135 0.83 -11.13 -5.76
CA ILE A 135 0.45 -12.52 -5.44
C ILE A 135 1.43 -13.09 -4.43
N VAL A 136 0.90 -13.49 -3.26
CA VAL A 136 1.68 -14.01 -2.13
C VAL A 136 1.47 -15.51 -1.89
N GLY A 137 0.49 -16.11 -2.54
CA GLY A 137 0.22 -17.54 -2.49
C GLY A 137 -0.55 -17.99 -3.72
N THR A 138 -0.30 -19.24 -4.10
CA THR A 138 -1.03 -19.93 -5.18
C THR A 138 -1.21 -21.38 -4.79
N GLU A 139 -2.43 -21.86 -4.69
CA GLU A 139 -2.77 -23.24 -4.36
C GLU A 139 -3.99 -23.69 -5.17
N GLU A 140 -3.89 -24.81 -5.89
CA GLU A 140 -4.96 -25.43 -6.67
C GLU A 140 -5.75 -24.44 -7.57
N GLY A 141 -5.06 -23.45 -8.15
CA GLY A 141 -5.67 -22.42 -9.00
C GLY A 141 -6.21 -21.20 -8.24
N ASN A 142 -6.23 -21.22 -6.91
CA ASN A 142 -6.53 -20.07 -6.08
C ASN A 142 -5.29 -19.17 -5.93
N LYS A 143 -5.47 -17.88 -6.12
CA LYS A 143 -4.42 -16.87 -5.97
C LYS A 143 -4.80 -15.89 -4.88
N THR A 144 -3.94 -15.74 -3.90
CA THR A 144 -4.13 -14.75 -2.82
C THR A 144 -3.26 -13.53 -3.09
N ASN A 145 -3.87 -12.36 -3.07
CA ASN A 145 -3.15 -11.09 -3.14
C ASN A 145 -2.67 -10.65 -1.75
N GLN A 146 -1.67 -9.78 -1.74
CA GLN A 146 -1.02 -9.29 -0.52
C GLN A 146 -2.04 -8.69 0.46
N LEU A 147 -2.93 -7.81 -0.02
CA LEU A 147 -3.90 -7.12 0.84
C LEU A 147 -4.86 -8.09 1.55
N SER A 148 -5.33 -9.13 0.87
CA SER A 148 -6.20 -10.14 1.48
C SER A 148 -5.51 -10.87 2.64
N LEU A 149 -4.26 -11.29 2.44
CA LEU A 149 -3.52 -11.99 3.48
C LEU A 149 -3.20 -11.09 4.66
N ASP A 150 -2.81 -9.85 4.37
CA ASP A 150 -2.53 -8.82 5.38
C ASP A 150 -3.74 -8.50 6.24
N MET A 151 -4.90 -8.31 5.59
CA MET A 151 -6.15 -8.05 6.29
C MET A 151 -6.58 -9.25 7.13
N SER A 152 -6.40 -10.48 6.64
CA SER A 152 -6.71 -11.69 7.37
C SER A 152 -5.89 -11.79 8.65
N VAL A 153 -4.57 -11.70 8.54
CA VAL A 153 -3.67 -11.81 9.70
C VAL A 153 -3.88 -10.67 10.69
N TYR A 154 -3.99 -9.43 10.19
CA TYR A 154 -4.20 -8.28 11.05
C TYR A 154 -5.52 -8.34 11.81
N SER A 155 -6.63 -8.63 11.11
CA SER A 155 -7.95 -8.67 11.77
C SER A 155 -8.06 -9.82 12.77
N GLU A 156 -7.42 -10.94 12.51
CA GLU A 156 -7.43 -12.05 13.45
C GLU A 156 -6.67 -11.73 14.74
N LEU A 157 -5.49 -11.13 14.61
CA LEU A 157 -4.67 -10.78 15.77
C LEU A 157 -5.25 -9.63 16.61
N PHE A 158 -5.89 -8.65 15.97
CA PHE A 158 -6.17 -7.36 16.60
C PHE A 158 -7.65 -6.95 16.63
N LEU A 159 -8.52 -7.54 15.80
CA LEU A 159 -9.92 -7.12 15.67
C LEU A 159 -10.89 -8.23 16.05
N PRO A 160 -11.17 -8.44 17.34
CA PRO A 160 -12.04 -9.52 17.77
C PRO A 160 -13.45 -9.49 17.17
N GLU A 161 -14.02 -8.30 16.95
CA GLU A 161 -15.38 -8.13 16.39
C GLU A 161 -15.46 -8.44 14.90
N ASN A 162 -14.36 -8.31 14.15
CA ASN A 162 -14.38 -8.30 12.71
C ASN A 162 -13.28 -9.18 12.11
N TYR A 163 -13.63 -9.95 11.10
CA TYR A 163 -12.70 -10.72 10.31
C TYR A 163 -12.69 -10.26 8.85
N ARG A 164 -11.50 -10.03 8.28
CA ARG A 164 -11.30 -9.50 6.95
C ARG A 164 -10.43 -10.46 6.15
N ASP A 165 -11.06 -11.32 5.36
CA ASP A 165 -10.36 -12.44 4.71
C ASP A 165 -10.18 -12.27 3.20
N SER A 166 -10.69 -11.22 2.63
CA SER A 166 -10.57 -11.00 1.19
C SER A 166 -10.63 -9.51 0.87
N ALA A 167 -9.82 -9.10 -0.07
CA ALA A 167 -9.76 -7.72 -0.53
C ALA A 167 -9.44 -7.62 -2.01
N ALA A 168 -10.03 -6.62 -2.67
CA ALA A 168 -9.72 -6.25 -4.04
C ALA A 168 -9.12 -4.86 -4.08
N ALA A 169 -8.17 -4.62 -4.98
CA ALA A 169 -7.57 -3.32 -5.19
C ALA A 169 -7.50 -2.98 -6.68
N THR A 170 -7.92 -1.76 -7.02
CA THR A 170 -7.82 -1.21 -8.37
C THR A 170 -6.81 -0.09 -8.40
N GLY A 171 -5.70 -0.30 -9.10
CA GLY A 171 -4.62 0.68 -9.20
C GLY A 171 -5.00 1.89 -10.05
N SER A 172 -4.70 3.08 -9.58
CA SER A 172 -4.78 4.35 -10.32
C SER A 172 -3.40 4.93 -10.65
N GLY A 173 -2.34 4.15 -10.41
CA GLY A 173 -0.94 4.52 -10.65
C GLY A 173 -0.31 5.33 -9.53
N TYR A 174 1.00 5.45 -9.56
CA TYR A 174 1.80 6.21 -8.59
C TYR A 174 1.63 5.75 -7.14
N GLY A 175 1.44 4.44 -6.91
CA GLY A 175 1.22 3.86 -5.59
C GLY A 175 -0.17 4.14 -5.00
N ASN A 176 -1.16 4.45 -5.86
CA ASN A 176 -2.52 4.72 -5.42
C ASN A 176 -3.46 3.60 -5.86
N TYR A 177 -4.31 3.15 -4.92
CA TYR A 177 -5.27 2.07 -5.14
C TYR A 177 -6.59 2.39 -4.45
N ASP A 178 -7.70 2.22 -5.15
CA ASP A 178 -9.02 2.11 -4.54
C ASP A 178 -9.22 0.67 -4.10
N ILE A 179 -9.64 0.46 -2.85
CA ILE A 179 -9.75 -0.86 -2.24
C ILE A 179 -11.16 -1.16 -1.77
N VAL A 180 -11.52 -2.43 -1.83
CA VAL A 180 -12.74 -2.99 -1.22
C VAL A 180 -12.32 -4.21 -0.41
N ILE A 181 -12.62 -4.18 0.89
CA ILE A 181 -12.30 -5.24 1.84
C ILE A 181 -13.62 -5.94 2.23
N ASN A 182 -13.63 -7.25 2.16
CA ASN A 182 -14.71 -8.06 2.70
C ASN A 182 -14.50 -8.22 4.20
N GLN A 183 -15.52 -7.82 4.97
CA GLN A 183 -15.53 -7.93 6.42
C GLN A 183 -16.71 -8.77 6.85
N THR A 184 -16.48 -9.72 7.73
CA THR A 184 -17.49 -10.54 8.35
C THR A 184 -17.49 -10.27 9.85
N SER A 185 -18.64 -10.00 10.45
CA SER A 185 -18.75 -9.98 11.90
C SER A 185 -18.66 -11.42 12.44
N SER A 186 -18.08 -11.58 13.63
CA SER A 186 -17.61 -12.89 14.07
C SER A 186 -18.71 -13.92 14.33
N HIS A 187 -19.90 -13.52 14.75
CA HIS A 187 -20.94 -14.48 15.18
C HIS A 187 -22.06 -14.70 14.16
N ASN A 188 -22.64 -13.63 13.64
CA ASN A 188 -23.85 -13.74 12.81
C ASN A 188 -23.57 -13.88 11.32
N GLY A 189 -22.29 -13.88 10.93
CA GLY A 189 -21.87 -13.98 9.54
C GLY A 189 -22.37 -12.83 8.65
N ILE A 190 -22.74 -11.70 9.24
CA ILE A 190 -23.09 -10.51 8.47
C ILE A 190 -21.86 -10.08 7.68
N PHE A 191 -22.08 -10.02 6.38
CA PHE A 191 -21.06 -9.71 5.42
C PHE A 191 -21.18 -8.25 4.99
N GLU A 192 -20.07 -7.52 5.08
CA GLU A 192 -20.01 -6.10 4.75
C GLU A 192 -18.86 -5.81 3.80
N TYR A 193 -19.06 -4.89 2.88
CA TYR A 193 -18.00 -4.37 2.01
C TYR A 193 -17.49 -3.05 2.57
N VAL A 194 -16.22 -3.03 2.91
CA VAL A 194 -15.53 -1.84 3.41
C VAL A 194 -14.71 -1.21 2.30
N GLY A 195 -15.15 -0.07 1.79
CA GLY A 195 -14.42 0.70 0.80
C GLY A 195 -13.33 1.55 1.42
N GLY A 196 -12.23 1.75 0.68
CA GLY A 196 -11.12 2.58 1.13
C GLY A 196 -10.17 2.95 0.01
N ARG A 197 -9.09 3.59 0.37
CA ARG A 197 -7.99 3.96 -0.54
C ARG A 197 -6.65 3.73 0.12
N ILE A 198 -5.71 3.21 -0.66
CA ILE A 198 -4.28 3.23 -0.32
C ILE A 198 -3.64 4.31 -1.18
N THR A 199 -2.93 5.24 -0.52
CA THR A 199 -2.13 6.27 -1.16
C THR A 199 -0.69 6.06 -0.74
N LYS A 200 0.11 5.48 -1.62
CA LYS A 200 1.47 5.05 -1.30
C LYS A 200 1.43 3.98 -0.20
N ASN A 201 1.90 4.32 1.02
CA ASN A 201 1.91 3.40 2.16
C ASN A 201 0.89 3.81 3.25
N ASP A 202 -0.08 4.67 2.93
CA ASP A 202 -1.13 5.09 3.86
C ASP A 202 -2.48 4.51 3.43
N MET A 203 -3.22 3.89 4.34
CA MET A 203 -4.55 3.33 4.08
C MET A 203 -5.62 4.10 4.85
N VAL A 204 -6.67 4.51 4.13
CA VAL A 204 -7.83 5.17 4.71
C VAL A 204 -9.10 4.43 4.30
N LEU A 205 -9.90 4.01 5.26
CA LEU A 205 -11.24 3.46 5.02
C LEU A 205 -12.27 4.59 4.97
N TYR A 206 -13.24 4.49 4.06
CA TYR A 206 -14.21 5.57 3.83
C TYR A 206 -15.25 5.68 4.93
N ASN A 207 -15.56 4.59 5.62
CA ASN A 207 -16.47 4.62 6.75
C ASN A 207 -15.69 4.87 8.06
N PRO A 208 -15.84 6.04 8.71
CA PRO A 208 -15.10 6.37 9.93
C PRO A 208 -15.51 5.50 11.14
N ASN A 209 -16.64 4.80 11.06
CA ASN A 209 -17.10 3.92 12.11
C ASN A 209 -16.46 2.52 12.04
N ILE A 210 -15.75 2.22 10.94
CA ILE A 210 -15.04 0.95 10.79
C ILE A 210 -13.81 0.97 11.68
N VAL A 211 -13.70 -0.03 12.55
CA VAL A 211 -12.56 -0.21 13.42
C VAL A 211 -11.31 -0.54 12.59
N GLN A 212 -10.34 0.35 12.62
CA GLN A 212 -9.03 0.13 11.97
C GLN A 212 -7.98 -0.31 12.98
N LYS A 213 -8.07 0.18 14.21
CA LYS A 213 -7.08 -0.04 15.27
C LYS A 213 -7.63 -0.96 16.34
N PRO A 214 -6.75 -1.72 17.01
CA PRO A 214 -7.18 -2.53 18.18
C PRO A 214 -7.78 -1.66 19.26
N PHE A 215 -8.81 -2.16 19.93
CA PHE A 215 -9.32 -1.54 21.14
C PHE A 215 -8.32 -1.76 22.28
N SER A 216 -7.69 -0.71 22.79
CA SER A 216 -6.68 -0.80 23.83
C SER A 216 -7.28 -0.99 25.23
N ASN A 217 -8.50 -0.53 25.49
CA ASN A 217 -9.05 -0.37 26.85
C ASN A 217 -10.37 -1.13 27.06
N VAL A 218 -10.52 -2.32 26.45
CA VAL A 218 -11.73 -3.14 26.58
C VAL A 218 -11.60 -4.24 27.64
N PHE A 219 -10.38 -4.61 28.00
CA PHE A 219 -10.13 -5.60 29.05
C PHE A 219 -9.56 -4.94 30.31
N TYR A 220 -10.03 -5.39 31.47
CA TYR A 220 -9.47 -5.03 32.74
C TYR A 220 -8.38 -6.05 33.14
N PRO A 221 -7.11 -5.66 33.20
CA PRO A 221 -6.03 -6.60 33.47
C PRO A 221 -6.12 -7.15 34.89
N PRO A 222 -5.89 -8.45 35.14
CA PRO A 222 -5.77 -9.01 36.47
C PRO A 222 -4.53 -8.46 37.19
N SER A 223 -4.52 -8.55 38.51
CA SER A 223 -3.48 -7.96 39.37
C SER A 223 -2.05 -8.45 39.10
N GLU A 224 -1.91 -9.58 38.44
CA GLU A 224 -0.62 -10.17 38.05
C GLU A 224 -0.10 -9.67 36.68
N MET A 225 -0.84 -8.75 36.07
CA MET A 225 -0.46 -8.11 34.81
C MET A 225 -0.14 -6.63 34.99
N THR A 226 0.89 -6.16 34.29
CA THR A 226 1.05 -4.75 33.95
C THR A 226 0.55 -4.51 32.54
N THR A 227 -0.07 -3.37 32.30
CA THR A 227 -0.37 -2.89 30.94
C THR A 227 0.71 -1.91 30.50
N ALA A 228 1.12 -1.98 29.24
CA ALA A 228 2.05 -1.01 28.65
C ALA A 228 1.49 0.42 28.65
N SER A 229 0.16 0.56 28.71
CA SER A 229 -0.55 1.81 28.94
C SER A 229 -1.17 1.75 30.33
N ALA A 230 -0.90 2.75 31.18
CA ALA A 230 -1.55 2.93 32.47
C ALA A 230 -3.06 3.27 32.39
N ALA A 231 -3.64 3.12 31.20
CA ALA A 231 -5.05 3.35 30.97
C ALA A 231 -5.85 2.17 31.54
N THR A 232 -6.33 2.34 32.74
CA THR A 232 -7.61 1.73 33.14
C THR A 232 -8.65 2.08 32.08
N PRO A 233 -9.63 1.19 31.78
CA PRO A 233 -10.70 1.46 30.83
C PRO A 233 -11.38 2.80 31.15
N GLU A 234 -10.92 3.89 30.52
CA GLU A 234 -11.55 5.21 30.66
C GLU A 234 -12.88 5.20 29.90
N GLY A 235 -13.94 5.54 30.59
CA GLY A 235 -15.31 5.58 30.03
C GLY A 235 -16.11 4.29 30.22
N ILE A 236 -15.52 3.26 30.82
CA ILE A 236 -16.22 2.06 31.24
C ILE A 236 -16.53 2.20 32.73
N ALA A 237 -17.69 1.71 33.14
CA ALA A 237 -18.07 1.65 34.53
C ALA A 237 -16.86 1.18 35.39
N GLY A 238 -16.33 2.05 36.22
CA GLY A 238 -14.97 1.96 36.74
C GLY A 238 -14.72 0.83 37.73
N THR A 239 -15.75 0.03 38.08
CA THR A 239 -15.64 -1.05 39.07
C THR A 239 -16.32 -2.33 38.58
N LYS A 240 -15.86 -3.50 39.04
CA LYS A 240 -16.49 -4.80 38.82
C LYS A 240 -18.00 -4.76 39.13
N LYS A 241 -18.38 -4.11 40.23
CA LYS A 241 -19.79 -4.00 40.64
C LYS A 241 -20.61 -3.24 39.61
N GLU A 242 -20.11 -2.08 39.13
CA GLU A 242 -20.79 -1.28 38.13
C GLU A 242 -20.92 -2.03 36.79
N ALA A 243 -19.88 -2.73 36.37
CA ALA A 243 -19.94 -3.56 35.18
C ALA A 243 -20.99 -4.67 35.27
N PHE A 244 -21.12 -5.32 36.43
CA PHE A 244 -22.14 -6.36 36.66
C PHE A 244 -23.54 -5.78 36.86
N ASP A 245 -23.66 -4.58 37.39
CA ASP A 245 -24.94 -3.85 37.45
C ASP A 245 -25.41 -3.49 36.03
N GLU A 246 -24.53 -3.06 35.13
CA GLU A 246 -24.82 -2.81 33.73
C GLU A 246 -25.16 -4.11 32.96
N LEU A 247 -24.39 -5.17 33.18
CA LEU A 247 -24.65 -6.51 32.64
C LEU A 247 -26.08 -6.98 32.97
N SER A 248 -26.52 -6.73 34.22
CA SER A 248 -27.85 -7.12 34.69
C SER A 248 -29.00 -6.34 34.00
N LYS A 249 -28.72 -5.18 33.44
CA LYS A 249 -29.71 -4.31 32.76
C LYS A 249 -29.86 -4.60 31.28
N LEU A 250 -29.04 -5.47 30.68
CA LEU A 250 -29.11 -5.79 29.24
C LEU A 250 -30.54 -6.24 28.88
N ALA A 251 -30.98 -5.90 27.67
CA ALA A 251 -32.21 -6.43 27.12
C ALA A 251 -32.00 -7.89 26.68
N ASP A 252 -32.87 -8.79 27.12
CA ASP A 252 -32.70 -10.24 26.96
C ASP A 252 -32.53 -10.68 25.50
N GLU A 253 -33.26 -10.07 24.57
CA GLU A 253 -33.32 -10.46 23.16
C GLU A 253 -32.38 -9.68 22.24
N LYS A 254 -31.64 -8.69 22.78
CA LYS A 254 -30.71 -7.92 22.00
C LYS A 254 -29.33 -8.56 22.00
N MET A 255 -28.65 -8.45 20.86
CA MET A 255 -27.26 -8.89 20.68
C MET A 255 -26.28 -7.85 21.19
N TYR A 256 -25.22 -8.30 21.79
CA TYR A 256 -24.14 -7.45 22.33
C TYR A 256 -22.76 -8.03 21.99
N HIS A 257 -21.82 -7.14 21.76
CA HIS A 257 -20.40 -7.44 21.85
C HIS A 257 -20.00 -7.42 23.33
N ALA A 258 -19.34 -8.45 23.82
CA ALA A 258 -18.86 -8.53 25.19
C ALA A 258 -17.39 -8.90 25.26
N TYR A 259 -16.61 -8.02 25.89
CA TYR A 259 -15.20 -8.24 26.23
C TYR A 259 -15.11 -8.63 27.69
N VAL A 260 -14.79 -9.88 27.92
CA VAL A 260 -14.82 -10.49 29.25
C VAL A 260 -13.42 -10.61 29.81
N SER A 261 -13.16 -9.95 30.93
CA SER A 261 -11.88 -10.02 31.64
C SER A 261 -11.91 -11.10 32.73
N LEU A 262 -10.82 -11.83 32.82
CA LEU A 262 -10.65 -12.91 33.79
C LEU A 262 -10.02 -12.39 35.10
N ASP A 263 -10.23 -13.11 36.20
CA ASP A 263 -9.72 -12.77 37.53
C ASP A 263 -8.20 -12.98 37.69
N LYS A 264 -7.62 -13.82 36.84
CA LYS A 264 -6.18 -14.09 36.73
C LYS A 264 -5.79 -14.42 35.30
N VAL A 265 -4.52 -14.60 35.05
CA VAL A 265 -4.01 -15.14 33.80
C VAL A 265 -4.08 -16.67 33.82
N TYR A 266 -4.70 -17.25 32.81
CA TYR A 266 -4.90 -18.70 32.65
C TYR A 266 -3.96 -19.24 31.57
N SER A 267 -3.40 -20.43 31.79
CA SER A 267 -2.81 -21.21 30.67
C SER A 267 -3.92 -21.60 29.67
N PHE A 268 -3.56 -21.94 28.46
CA PHE A 268 -4.54 -22.37 27.44
C PHE A 268 -5.39 -23.55 27.92
N SER A 269 -4.78 -24.54 28.57
CA SER A 269 -5.48 -25.72 29.09
C SER A 269 -6.42 -25.39 30.24
N GLU A 270 -6.01 -24.51 31.17
CA GLU A 270 -6.88 -24.03 32.27
C GLU A 270 -8.07 -23.23 31.72
N PHE A 271 -7.83 -22.33 30.74
CA PHE A 271 -8.90 -21.54 30.12
C PHE A 271 -9.89 -22.45 29.38
N LYS A 272 -9.40 -23.42 28.63
CA LYS A 272 -10.24 -24.39 27.93
C LYS A 272 -11.14 -25.15 28.90
N ALA A 273 -10.58 -25.66 30.00
CA ALA A 273 -11.36 -26.34 31.03
C ALA A 273 -12.38 -25.40 31.71
N LEU A 274 -12.04 -24.12 31.89
CA LEU A 274 -12.96 -23.09 32.41
C LEU A 274 -14.11 -22.86 31.43
N ALA A 275 -13.83 -22.72 30.13
CA ALA A 275 -14.81 -22.51 29.09
C ALA A 275 -15.77 -23.71 28.96
N GLU A 276 -15.25 -24.92 28.91
CA GLU A 276 -16.05 -26.17 28.89
C GLU A 276 -16.94 -26.33 30.14
N LYS A 277 -16.41 -26.03 31.30
CA LYS A 277 -17.16 -26.14 32.60
C LYS A 277 -18.35 -25.19 32.65
N ASN A 278 -18.23 -23.99 32.08
CA ASN A 278 -19.22 -22.94 32.17
C ASN A 278 -20.01 -22.74 30.89
N ASP A 279 -19.86 -23.65 29.90
CA ASP A 279 -20.53 -23.58 28.58
C ASP A 279 -20.28 -22.24 27.90
N LEU A 280 -19.02 -21.78 27.90
CA LEU A 280 -18.61 -20.55 27.27
C LEU A 280 -18.16 -20.81 25.83
N GLU A 281 -18.60 -19.96 24.91
CA GLU A 281 -18.21 -20.02 23.50
C GLU A 281 -17.40 -18.78 23.09
N PRO A 282 -16.16 -18.64 23.59
CA PRO A 282 -15.32 -17.50 23.21
C PRO A 282 -14.99 -17.55 21.72
N THR A 283 -15.21 -16.44 21.03
CA THR A 283 -14.87 -16.31 19.60
C THR A 283 -13.44 -15.86 19.40
N TRP A 284 -12.88 -15.12 20.38
CA TRP A 284 -11.51 -14.63 20.34
C TRP A 284 -10.94 -14.55 21.77
N CYS A 285 -9.65 -14.84 21.93
CA CYS A 285 -8.97 -14.84 23.21
C CYS A 285 -7.82 -13.84 23.23
N ALA A 286 -7.81 -12.96 24.25
CA ALA A 286 -6.71 -12.04 24.50
C ALA A 286 -5.58 -12.76 25.23
N ILE A 287 -4.37 -12.65 24.70
CA ILE A 287 -3.18 -13.25 25.31
C ILE A 287 -2.33 -12.22 26.05
N SER A 288 -1.71 -12.67 27.14
CA SER A 288 -0.65 -11.97 27.85
C SER A 288 0.72 -12.53 27.47
N VAL A 289 1.72 -11.69 27.59
CA VAL A 289 3.13 -12.04 27.39
C VAL A 289 3.82 -12.03 28.74
N LYS A 290 4.75 -12.96 28.94
CA LYS A 290 5.54 -12.98 30.17
C LYS A 290 6.44 -11.75 30.24
N ASN A 291 6.38 -11.05 31.36
CA ASN A 291 7.22 -9.88 31.58
C ASN A 291 8.66 -10.32 31.85
N LYS A 292 9.60 -9.90 30.98
CA LYS A 292 11.03 -10.23 31.13
C LYS A 292 11.67 -9.54 32.32
N ASP A 293 11.19 -8.35 32.67
CA ASP A 293 11.78 -7.55 33.74
C ASP A 293 11.33 -7.96 35.15
N GLN A 294 10.21 -8.66 35.25
CA GLN A 294 9.63 -9.23 36.51
C GLN A 294 9.62 -8.30 37.75
N THR A 295 9.73 -6.98 37.52
CA THR A 295 9.92 -6.01 38.61
C THR A 295 8.62 -5.69 39.35
N GLU A 296 7.48 -5.78 38.63
CA GLU A 296 6.16 -5.42 39.18
C GLU A 296 5.11 -6.51 38.98
N SER A 297 5.09 -7.13 37.78
CA SER A 297 4.10 -8.15 37.44
C SER A 297 4.70 -9.25 36.58
N LYS A 298 4.15 -10.46 36.75
CA LYS A 298 4.60 -11.66 36.00
C LYS A 298 4.27 -11.58 34.50
N TYR A 299 3.18 -10.91 34.13
CA TYR A 299 2.65 -10.83 32.80
C TYR A 299 2.44 -9.37 32.39
N THR A 300 2.41 -9.13 31.08
CA THR A 300 2.13 -7.82 30.48
C THR A 300 1.27 -7.97 29.22
N THR A 301 0.62 -6.89 28.82
CA THR A 301 0.04 -6.79 27.47
C THR A 301 1.14 -6.49 26.46
N TYR A 302 0.86 -6.82 25.21
CA TYR A 302 1.75 -6.47 24.13
C TYR A 302 1.53 -5.01 23.68
N ASN A 303 2.56 -4.17 23.79
CA ASN A 303 2.50 -2.73 23.45
C ASN A 303 1.28 -2.03 24.11
N THR A 304 0.56 -1.21 23.32
CA THR A 304 -0.61 -0.43 23.76
C THR A 304 -1.94 -1.10 23.44
N GLY A 305 -1.92 -2.30 22.84
CA GLY A 305 -3.15 -2.98 22.40
C GLY A 305 -3.26 -4.41 22.89
N ASN A 306 -4.43 -4.98 22.66
CA ASN A 306 -4.68 -6.38 22.91
C ASN A 306 -4.32 -7.18 21.67
N ILE A 307 -3.65 -8.30 21.88
CA ILE A 307 -3.30 -9.26 20.83
C ILE A 307 -3.94 -10.59 21.19
N GLY A 308 -4.43 -11.31 20.19
CA GLY A 308 -5.09 -12.57 20.46
C GLY A 308 -5.28 -13.44 19.24
N PHE A 309 -6.11 -14.44 19.38
CA PHE A 309 -6.42 -15.40 18.32
C PHE A 309 -7.89 -15.81 18.39
N ARG A 310 -8.40 -16.28 17.24
CA ARG A 310 -9.77 -16.78 17.15
C ARG A 310 -9.85 -18.22 17.64
N MET A 311 -10.88 -18.48 18.45
CA MET A 311 -11.29 -19.83 18.83
C MET A 311 -12.23 -20.44 17.78
N TYR A 312 -12.76 -19.60 16.90
CA TYR A 312 -13.71 -19.98 15.85
C TYR A 312 -13.04 -19.96 14.47
N THR A 313 -13.28 -20.97 13.66
CA THR A 313 -12.49 -21.28 12.47
C THR A 313 -13.24 -21.18 11.14
N SER A 314 -14.42 -20.53 11.11
CA SER A 314 -15.14 -20.29 9.85
C SER A 314 -14.58 -19.07 9.12
N CYS A 315 -13.86 -19.29 8.03
CA CYS A 315 -13.23 -18.25 7.23
C CYS A 315 -12.87 -18.76 5.85
N SER A 316 -12.50 -17.83 4.95
CA SER A 316 -12.11 -18.15 3.58
C SER A 316 -10.75 -18.83 3.50
N SER A 317 -10.61 -19.76 2.55
CA SER A 317 -9.32 -20.34 2.20
C SER A 317 -8.46 -19.32 1.47
N LEU A 318 -7.31 -18.97 2.03
CA LEU A 318 -6.28 -18.14 1.42
C LEU A 318 -5.04 -18.98 1.16
N ALA A 319 -4.48 -18.88 -0.04
CA ALA A 319 -3.21 -19.49 -0.38
C ALA A 319 -2.06 -18.64 0.17
N PHE A 320 -1.06 -19.28 0.77
CA PHE A 320 0.12 -18.60 1.34
C PHE A 320 1.34 -19.55 1.35
N ASP A 321 2.52 -19.07 1.69
CA ASP A 321 3.71 -19.89 1.87
C ASP A 321 3.62 -20.71 3.17
N GLN A 322 3.04 -21.90 3.08
CA GLN A 322 2.86 -22.81 4.22
C GLN A 322 4.17 -23.33 4.82
N LYS A 323 5.28 -23.29 4.07
CA LYS A 323 6.59 -23.70 4.60
C LYS A 323 7.17 -22.64 5.51
N LYS A 324 6.98 -21.36 5.13
CA LYS A 324 7.47 -20.22 5.90
C LYS A 324 6.55 -19.90 7.08
N TYR A 325 5.24 -19.96 6.87
CA TYR A 325 4.23 -19.59 7.86
C TYR A 325 3.20 -20.73 8.05
N PRO A 326 3.57 -21.81 8.72
CA PRO A 326 2.67 -22.94 8.89
C PRO A 326 1.44 -22.56 9.73
N LEU A 327 0.25 -22.96 9.28
CA LEU A 327 -1.04 -22.64 9.91
C LEU A 327 -1.31 -21.12 10.03
N LEU A 328 -0.89 -20.33 9.03
CA LEU A 328 -0.98 -18.85 9.09
C LEU A 328 -2.42 -18.31 9.20
N THR A 329 -3.41 -18.97 8.61
CA THR A 329 -4.79 -18.51 8.58
C THR A 329 -5.69 -19.34 9.48
N ALA A 330 -6.79 -18.78 9.97
CA ALA A 330 -7.78 -19.50 10.75
C ALA A 330 -8.34 -20.71 9.98
N PHE A 331 -8.49 -20.61 8.65
CA PHE A 331 -8.87 -21.75 7.81
C PHE A 331 -7.84 -22.89 7.89
N SER A 332 -6.54 -22.58 7.80
CA SER A 332 -5.49 -23.59 7.89
C SER A 332 -5.41 -24.26 9.27
N LEU A 333 -5.76 -23.52 10.32
CA LEU A 333 -5.93 -24.08 11.66
C LEU A 333 -7.16 -25.02 11.72
N ALA A 334 -8.28 -24.61 11.11
CA ALA A 334 -9.51 -25.40 11.05
C ALA A 334 -9.34 -26.76 10.34
N GLU A 335 -8.46 -26.81 9.36
CA GLU A 335 -8.16 -28.05 8.62
C GLU A 335 -7.36 -29.08 9.42
N GLN A 336 -6.87 -28.74 10.62
CA GLN A 336 -6.19 -29.72 11.47
C GLN A 336 -7.17 -30.79 11.95
N GLU A 337 -6.70 -32.03 12.04
CA GLU A 337 -7.53 -33.19 12.44
C GLU A 337 -8.18 -33.04 13.83
N SER A 338 -7.53 -32.35 14.72
CA SER A 338 -8.05 -32.01 16.04
C SER A 338 -9.20 -31.00 15.96
N ALA A 339 -9.02 -29.93 15.17
CA ALA A 339 -10.02 -28.89 14.97
C ALA A 339 -11.27 -29.43 14.26
N LYS A 340 -11.12 -30.32 13.28
CA LYS A 340 -12.25 -31.02 12.62
C LYS A 340 -13.10 -31.85 13.58
N LYS A 341 -12.56 -32.20 14.75
CA LYS A 341 -13.27 -32.87 15.85
C LYS A 341 -13.74 -31.90 16.92
N ASN A 342 -13.79 -30.59 16.64
CA ASN A 342 -14.08 -29.53 17.59
C ASN A 342 -13.13 -29.48 18.80
N VAL A 343 -11.88 -29.92 18.63
CA VAL A 343 -10.87 -29.90 19.68
C VAL A 343 -9.67 -29.09 19.19
N LEU A 344 -9.57 -27.83 19.58
CA LEU A 344 -8.35 -27.05 19.38
C LEU A 344 -7.27 -27.52 20.35
N GLU A 345 -6.12 -27.89 19.82
CA GLU A 345 -4.94 -28.26 20.62
C GLU A 345 -3.99 -27.05 20.76
N GLU A 346 -3.44 -26.88 21.96
CA GLU A 346 -2.53 -25.76 22.26
C GLU A 346 -1.36 -25.69 21.29
N LYS A 347 -0.79 -26.84 20.89
CA LYS A 347 0.33 -26.88 19.93
C LYS A 347 -0.01 -26.26 18.57
N ASP A 348 -1.24 -26.48 18.08
CA ASP A 348 -1.69 -25.98 16.79
C ASP A 348 -2.01 -24.49 16.87
N VAL A 349 -2.65 -24.05 17.95
CA VAL A 349 -2.90 -22.62 18.24
C VAL A 349 -1.59 -21.86 18.45
N THR A 350 -0.64 -22.43 19.19
CA THR A 350 0.70 -21.86 19.38
C THR A 350 1.41 -21.67 18.03
N LYS A 351 1.35 -22.68 17.16
CA LYS A 351 1.96 -22.63 15.85
C LYS A 351 1.29 -21.58 14.96
N HIS A 352 -0.02 -21.50 15.00
CA HIS A 352 -0.81 -20.51 14.29
C HIS A 352 -0.45 -19.08 14.76
N MET A 353 -0.49 -18.82 16.07
CA MET A 353 -0.11 -17.53 16.64
C MET A 353 1.31 -17.10 16.27
N THR A 354 2.27 -18.00 16.42
CA THR A 354 3.67 -17.70 16.08
C THR A 354 3.88 -17.44 14.59
N SER A 355 3.12 -18.12 13.71
CA SER A 355 3.15 -17.86 12.28
C SER A 355 2.57 -16.51 11.90
N MET A 356 1.46 -16.09 12.52
CA MET A 356 0.89 -14.76 12.30
C MET A 356 1.84 -13.65 12.74
N LEU A 357 2.45 -13.81 13.91
CA LEU A 357 3.44 -12.86 14.44
C LEU A 357 4.70 -12.80 13.56
N GLN A 358 5.19 -13.96 13.10
CA GLN A 358 6.32 -14.02 12.18
C GLN A 358 5.99 -13.33 10.84
N TYR A 359 4.77 -13.52 10.34
CA TYR A 359 4.29 -12.86 9.14
C TYR A 359 4.32 -11.33 9.30
N LEU A 360 3.83 -10.79 10.41
CA LEU A 360 3.89 -9.36 10.70
C LEU A 360 5.33 -8.86 10.91
N GLN A 361 6.21 -9.67 11.53
CA GLN A 361 7.63 -9.33 11.67
C GLN A 361 8.32 -9.19 10.31
N ASP A 362 7.97 -10.04 9.36
CA ASP A 362 8.53 -10.03 8.01
C ASP A 362 7.91 -8.94 7.11
N ASN A 363 6.72 -8.44 7.49
CA ASN A 363 5.95 -7.42 6.78
C ASN A 363 5.60 -6.28 7.74
N ASP A 364 6.59 -5.71 8.44
CA ASP A 364 6.38 -4.76 9.55
C ASP A 364 5.73 -3.43 9.15
N ASP A 365 5.76 -3.05 7.88
CA ASP A 365 5.12 -1.83 7.39
C ASP A 365 3.59 -1.93 7.30
N ILE A 366 3.03 -3.14 7.31
CA ILE A 366 1.58 -3.36 7.16
C ILE A 366 0.78 -2.78 8.31
N VAL A 367 1.22 -3.04 9.55
CA VAL A 367 0.54 -2.51 10.74
C VAL A 367 0.53 -0.98 10.71
N LYS A 368 1.66 -0.37 10.36
CA LYS A 368 1.78 1.09 10.21
C LYS A 368 0.82 1.64 9.16
N MET A 369 0.72 0.97 8.03
CA MET A 369 -0.18 1.36 6.94
C MET A 369 -1.66 1.26 7.37
N ILE A 370 -2.06 0.15 8.00
CA ILE A 370 -3.44 -0.09 8.42
C ILE A 370 -3.85 0.87 9.55
N GLU A 371 -2.95 1.10 10.51
CA GLU A 371 -3.20 1.97 11.66
C GLU A 371 -2.94 3.44 11.36
N ASN A 372 -2.41 3.76 10.18
CA ASN A 372 -1.95 5.09 9.79
C ASN A 372 -1.00 5.68 10.85
N ASP A 373 -0.11 4.83 11.35
CA ASP A 373 0.86 5.17 12.39
C ASP A 373 2.26 5.32 11.79
N GLN A 374 2.72 6.57 11.70
CA GLN A 374 4.05 6.91 11.20
C GLN A 374 5.15 6.81 12.28
N SER A 375 4.85 6.21 13.42
CA SER A 375 5.86 6.00 14.46
C SER A 375 7.03 5.14 13.92
N THR A 376 8.24 5.52 14.27
CA THR A 376 9.45 4.89 13.72
C THR A 376 9.87 3.62 14.46
N GLY A 377 9.14 3.23 15.51
CA GLY A 377 9.45 2.05 16.31
C GLY A 377 9.06 0.76 15.58
N LYS A 378 10.00 -0.17 15.43
CA LYS A 378 9.66 -1.55 15.05
C LYS A 378 8.97 -2.23 16.22
N THR A 379 7.87 -2.90 15.92
CA THR A 379 7.19 -3.74 16.88
C THR A 379 8.01 -5.00 17.14
N ASP A 380 8.31 -5.31 18.39
CA ASP A 380 9.11 -6.48 18.77
C ASP A 380 8.25 -7.76 18.83
N TYR A 381 7.80 -8.24 17.68
CA TYR A 381 7.08 -9.51 17.60
C TYR A 381 7.95 -10.71 17.96
N ALA A 382 9.26 -10.62 17.76
CA ALA A 382 10.18 -11.72 18.07
C ALA A 382 10.17 -12.07 19.57
N SER A 383 10.07 -11.07 20.45
CA SER A 383 9.99 -11.32 21.89
C SER A 383 8.69 -11.98 22.31
N VAL A 384 7.59 -11.67 21.64
CA VAL A 384 6.28 -12.31 21.87
C VAL A 384 6.32 -13.76 21.40
N ILE A 385 6.86 -14.02 20.21
CA ILE A 385 7.05 -15.39 19.68
C ILE A 385 7.88 -16.22 20.66
N ASP A 386 9.00 -15.68 21.11
CA ASP A 386 9.89 -16.36 22.06
C ASP A 386 9.17 -16.70 23.38
N SER A 387 8.37 -15.76 23.91
CA SER A 387 7.57 -15.99 25.12
C SER A 387 6.52 -17.09 24.90
N ILE A 388 5.76 -17.05 23.82
CA ILE A 388 4.74 -18.05 23.53
C ILE A 388 5.37 -19.44 23.33
N GLN A 389 6.50 -19.53 22.64
CA GLN A 389 7.19 -20.81 22.41
C GLN A 389 7.77 -21.43 23.67
N LYS A 390 8.23 -20.59 24.61
CA LYS A 390 8.85 -21.08 25.86
C LYS A 390 7.85 -21.34 26.97
N ASP A 391 6.87 -20.46 27.11
CA ASP A 391 6.00 -20.42 28.27
C ASP A 391 4.56 -20.89 27.96
N GLY A 392 4.22 -21.12 26.67
CA GLY A 392 2.87 -21.43 26.22
C GLY A 392 1.96 -20.21 26.09
N LEU A 393 0.71 -20.45 25.73
CA LEU A 393 -0.31 -19.41 25.60
C LEU A 393 -0.94 -19.09 26.97
N HIS A 394 -1.03 -17.81 27.27
CA HIS A 394 -1.60 -17.30 28.51
C HIS A 394 -2.73 -16.32 28.21
N ILE A 395 -3.93 -16.62 28.68
CA ILE A 395 -5.18 -15.91 28.38
C ILE A 395 -5.63 -15.12 29.59
N TYR A 396 -5.95 -13.83 29.42
CA TYR A 396 -6.44 -12.95 30.49
C TYR A 396 -7.82 -12.38 30.21
N GLY A 397 -8.37 -12.61 29.02
CA GLY A 397 -9.70 -12.19 28.64
C GLY A 397 -10.13 -12.85 27.34
N TYR A 398 -11.39 -12.72 27.02
CA TYR A 398 -11.95 -13.22 25.79
C TYR A 398 -13.09 -12.34 25.29
N TYR A 399 -13.39 -12.45 24.02
CA TYR A 399 -14.49 -11.79 23.35
C TYR A 399 -15.55 -12.82 22.97
N VAL A 400 -16.81 -12.42 23.14
CA VAL A 400 -17.98 -13.21 22.76
C VAL A 400 -19.09 -12.28 22.28
N GLU A 401 -19.92 -12.75 21.35
CA GLU A 401 -21.15 -12.10 20.92
C GLU A 401 -22.33 -12.99 21.32
N ASP A 402 -23.28 -12.41 22.06
CA ASP A 402 -24.44 -13.16 22.48
C ASP A 402 -25.61 -12.21 22.83
N ILE A 403 -26.80 -12.79 23.00
CA ILE A 403 -27.95 -12.07 23.51
C ILE A 403 -27.79 -11.72 24.99
N GLY A 404 -28.43 -10.60 25.39
CA GLY A 404 -28.29 -10.12 26.77
C GLY A 404 -28.68 -11.14 27.83
N LYS A 405 -29.64 -12.03 27.54
CA LYS A 405 -30.04 -13.14 28.43
C LYS A 405 -28.89 -14.09 28.72
N GLU A 406 -28.11 -14.48 27.75
CA GLU A 406 -26.97 -15.39 27.91
C GLU A 406 -25.81 -14.69 28.58
N LEU A 407 -25.49 -13.45 28.17
CA LEU A 407 -24.42 -12.66 28.77
C LEU A 407 -24.63 -12.41 30.26
N LYS A 408 -25.87 -12.26 30.75
CA LYS A 408 -26.19 -12.09 32.17
C LYS A 408 -25.68 -13.24 33.03
N LYS A 409 -25.50 -14.44 32.47
CA LYS A 409 -24.94 -15.59 33.21
C LYS A 409 -23.48 -15.40 33.62
N LEU A 410 -22.74 -14.51 32.89
CA LEU A 410 -21.33 -14.22 33.20
C LEU A 410 -21.10 -13.72 34.63
N LYS A 411 -22.10 -13.06 35.25
CA LYS A 411 -22.03 -12.60 36.64
C LYS A 411 -21.89 -13.75 37.66
N ASP A 412 -22.41 -14.93 37.29
CA ASP A 412 -22.43 -16.10 38.14
C ASP A 412 -21.14 -16.94 38.02
N ILE A 413 -20.26 -16.57 37.05
CA ILE A 413 -18.97 -17.20 36.82
C ILE A 413 -17.91 -16.53 37.69
N GLY A 414 -17.47 -17.21 38.74
CA GLY A 414 -16.55 -16.66 39.73
C GLY A 414 -15.22 -16.15 39.18
N ASN A 415 -14.80 -16.68 38.00
CA ASN A 415 -13.56 -16.35 37.34
C ASN A 415 -13.67 -15.12 36.39
N VAL A 416 -14.86 -14.56 36.18
CA VAL A 416 -15.07 -13.32 35.48
C VAL A 416 -14.86 -12.14 36.42
N SER A 417 -13.94 -11.26 36.08
CA SER A 417 -13.61 -10.08 36.89
C SER A 417 -14.31 -8.82 36.42
N TYR A 418 -14.51 -8.68 35.09
CA TYR A 418 -15.08 -7.49 34.48
C TYR A 418 -15.67 -7.82 33.11
N VAL A 419 -16.68 -7.07 32.64
CA VAL A 419 -17.28 -7.22 31.32
C VAL A 419 -17.52 -5.83 30.74
N TYR A 420 -16.92 -5.56 29.56
CA TYR A 420 -17.26 -4.40 28.75
C TYR A 420 -18.21 -4.81 27.64
N MET A 421 -19.28 -4.05 27.42
CA MET A 421 -20.32 -4.43 26.48
C MET A 421 -20.77 -3.26 25.63
N THR A 422 -21.05 -3.55 24.37
CA THR A 422 -21.69 -2.61 23.44
C THR A 422 -22.84 -3.32 22.71
N GLU A 423 -23.97 -2.63 22.53
CA GLU A 423 -25.10 -3.17 21.79
C GLU A 423 -24.75 -3.26 20.30
N MET A 424 -25.00 -4.41 19.69
CA MET A 424 -24.86 -4.60 18.25
C MET A 424 -25.98 -3.83 17.51
N LYS A 425 -25.60 -3.03 16.52
CA LYS A 425 -26.53 -2.19 15.74
C LYS A 425 -27.09 -2.93 14.54
#